data_af76cd6cc8fa83a2d03b2792f2521393
#
_entry.id   af76cd6cc8fa83a2d03b2792f2521393
#
_cell.length_a   1.000
_cell.length_b   1.000
_cell.length_c   1.000
_cell.angle_alpha   90.00
_cell.angle_beta   90.00
_cell.angle_gamma   90.00
#
_symmetry.space_group_name_H-M   'P 1'
#
loop_
_entity.id
_entity.type
_entity.pdbx_description
1 polymer ?
#
loop_
_entity_poly.entity_id
_entity_poly.type
_entity_poly.pdbx_seq_one_letter_code
_entity_poly.pdbx_strand_id
1 'polypeptide(L)'
;PSTISVRILDKEYQVSCPPDEVDGLTASAKHLDAQMREIREGGNVLGLDRMAVMAALNIAHDFLRLREDTANASGRISALAQRLNDALDDDA
;
A
#
# COMPACT_ATOMS: atom_id res chain seq x y z
N PRO A 1 4.55 12.32 -20.72
CA PRO A 1 3.80 12.08 -19.49
C PRO A 1 2.32 12.33 -19.70
N SER A 2 1.51 11.55 -19.04
CA SER A 2 0.05 11.69 -19.06
C SER A 2 -0.42 12.50 -17.87
N THR A 3 -1.43 13.33 -18.07
CA THR A 3 -2.07 14.05 -16.97
C THR A 3 -3.43 13.42 -16.71
N ILE A 4 -3.69 13.03 -15.48
CA ILE A 4 -4.97 12.46 -15.07
C ILE A 4 -5.58 13.28 -13.94
N SER A 5 -6.90 13.22 -13.85
CA SER A 5 -7.64 13.81 -12.74
C SER A 5 -7.99 12.72 -11.73
N VAL A 6 -7.69 12.96 -10.47
CA VAL A 6 -8.08 12.08 -9.37
C VAL A 6 -8.99 12.86 -8.43
N ARG A 7 -9.95 12.16 -7.84
CA ARG A 7 -10.91 12.77 -6.92
C ARG A 7 -10.70 12.21 -5.53
N ILE A 8 -10.45 13.11 -4.57
CA ILE A 8 -10.23 12.75 -3.17
C ILE A 8 -11.11 13.64 -2.31
N LEU A 9 -12.06 13.04 -1.60
CA LEU A 9 -13.05 13.73 -0.77
C LEU A 9 -13.72 14.88 -1.51
N ASP A 10 -14.23 14.58 -2.71
CA ASP A 10 -14.98 15.51 -3.55
C ASP A 10 -14.16 16.67 -4.12
N LYS A 11 -12.84 16.66 -3.92
CA LYS A 11 -11.93 17.59 -4.56
C LYS A 11 -11.18 16.90 -5.70
N GLU A 12 -11.03 17.62 -6.79
CA GLU A 12 -10.35 17.12 -7.97
C GLU A 12 -8.92 17.64 -8.03
N TYR A 13 -8.00 16.73 -8.30
CA TYR A 13 -6.57 17.04 -8.42
C TYR A 13 -6.06 16.54 -9.76
N GLN A 14 -5.23 17.32 -10.40
CA GLN A 14 -4.56 16.90 -11.63
C GLN A 14 -3.14 16.47 -11.30
N VAL A 15 -2.78 15.28 -11.77
CA VAL A 15 -1.48 14.68 -11.50
C VAL A 15 -0.88 14.20 -12.80
N SER A 16 0.41 14.47 -12.99
CA SER A 16 1.16 13.99 -14.14
C SER A 16 1.92 12.73 -13.76
N CYS A 17 1.87 11.72 -14.61
CA CYS A 17 2.59 10.48 -14.40
C CYS A 17 2.94 9.83 -15.74
N PRO A 18 3.89 8.89 -15.77
CA PRO A 18 4.15 8.09 -16.96
C PRO A 18 2.89 7.30 -17.35
N PRO A 19 2.66 7.09 -18.67
CA PRO A 19 1.44 6.41 -19.13
C PRO A 19 1.24 5.00 -18.53
N ASP A 20 2.31 4.29 -18.24
CA ASP A 20 2.26 2.94 -17.66
C ASP A 20 1.91 2.93 -16.18
N GLU A 21 1.89 4.10 -15.52
CA GLU A 21 1.56 4.23 -14.10
C GLU A 21 0.14 4.78 -13.86
N VAL A 22 -0.60 5.08 -14.90
CA VAL A 22 -1.94 5.68 -14.78
C VAL A 22 -2.89 4.80 -13.98
N ASP A 23 -2.94 3.51 -14.28
CA ASP A 23 -3.84 2.58 -13.57
C ASP A 23 -3.46 2.46 -12.11
N GLY A 24 -2.16 2.37 -11.81
CA GLY A 24 -1.66 2.30 -10.45
C GLY A 24 -1.98 3.56 -9.66
N LEU A 25 -1.80 4.72 -10.28
CA LEU A 25 -2.09 6.00 -9.62
C LEU A 25 -3.59 6.17 -9.37
N THR A 26 -4.42 5.77 -10.33
CA THR A 26 -5.88 5.80 -10.17
C THR A 26 -6.32 4.90 -9.01
N ALA A 27 -5.78 3.70 -8.93
CA ALA A 27 -6.07 2.78 -7.83
C ALA A 27 -5.61 3.35 -6.50
N SER A 28 -4.43 3.98 -6.47
CA SER A 28 -3.90 4.62 -5.26
C SER A 28 -4.79 5.76 -4.79
N ALA A 29 -5.30 6.57 -5.71
CA ALA A 29 -6.20 7.67 -5.38
C ALA A 29 -7.52 7.16 -4.79
N LYS A 30 -8.06 6.07 -5.33
CA LYS A 30 -9.27 5.44 -4.80
C LYS A 30 -9.05 4.91 -3.39
N HIS A 31 -7.89 4.31 -3.15
CA HIS A 31 -7.54 3.77 -1.84
C HIS A 31 -7.40 4.89 -0.80
N LEU A 32 -6.71 5.96 -1.17
CA LEU A 32 -6.55 7.13 -0.30
C LEU A 32 -7.91 7.77 0.02
N ASP A 33 -8.75 7.95 -1.00
CA ASP A 33 -10.10 8.50 -0.83
C ASP A 33 -10.91 7.66 0.16
N ALA A 34 -10.88 6.34 0.01
CA ALA A 34 -11.59 5.42 0.92
C ALA A 34 -11.09 5.55 2.35
N GLN A 35 -9.78 5.62 2.56
CA GLN A 35 -9.20 5.79 3.88
C GLN A 35 -9.61 7.12 4.52
N MET A 36 -9.63 8.19 3.75
CA MET A 36 -10.02 9.50 4.27
C MET A 36 -11.52 9.57 4.58
N ARG A 37 -12.35 8.89 3.78
CA ARG A 37 -13.79 8.79 4.06
C ARG A 37 -14.07 8.03 5.34
N GLU A 38 -13.34 6.96 5.60
CA GLU A 38 -13.44 6.19 6.84
C GLU A 38 -13.12 7.06 8.06
N ILE A 39 -12.06 7.85 7.97
CA ILE A 39 -11.66 8.75 9.06
C ILE A 39 -12.76 9.79 9.30
N ARG A 40 -13.32 10.35 8.23
CA ARG A 40 -14.40 11.33 8.34
C ARG A 40 -15.66 10.73 8.96
N GLU A 41 -16.04 9.53 8.55
CA GLU A 41 -17.22 8.83 9.05
C GLU A 41 -17.06 8.36 10.50
N GLY A 42 -15.85 8.27 10.99
CA GLY A 42 -15.56 7.96 12.39
C GLY A 42 -15.94 9.06 13.37
N GLY A 43 -16.54 10.16 12.89
CA GLY A 43 -17.06 11.22 13.73
C GLY A 43 -16.07 12.31 14.09
N ASN A 44 -14.85 12.24 13.56
CA ASN A 44 -13.85 13.26 13.80
C ASN A 44 -13.99 14.38 12.78
N VAL A 45 -14.37 15.57 13.26
CA VAL A 45 -14.41 16.75 12.40
C VAL A 45 -13.00 17.33 12.35
N LEU A 46 -12.25 16.89 11.37
CA LEU A 46 -10.86 17.31 11.18
C LEU A 46 -10.73 18.05 9.85
N GLY A 47 -9.75 18.95 9.78
CA GLY A 47 -9.40 19.58 8.52
C GLY A 47 -8.89 18.55 7.52
N LEU A 48 -8.97 18.89 6.23
CA LEU A 48 -8.56 18.02 5.15
C LEU A 48 -7.09 17.58 5.30
N ASP A 49 -6.22 18.50 5.70
CA ASP A 49 -4.81 18.22 5.91
C ASP A 49 -4.57 17.17 6.99
N ARG A 50 -5.30 17.25 8.10
CA ARG A 50 -5.19 16.26 9.18
C ARG A 50 -5.71 14.90 8.76
N MET A 51 -6.84 14.86 8.07
CA MET A 51 -7.38 13.60 7.54
C MET A 51 -6.40 12.95 6.57
N ALA A 52 -5.74 13.76 5.73
CA ALA A 52 -4.75 13.26 4.80
C ALA A 52 -3.53 12.68 5.52
N VAL A 53 -3.05 13.36 6.57
CA VAL A 53 -1.92 12.85 7.36
C VAL A 53 -2.29 11.54 8.07
N MET A 54 -3.48 11.46 8.65
CA MET A 54 -3.95 10.24 9.32
C MET A 54 -4.08 9.09 8.33
N ALA A 55 -4.65 9.35 7.15
CA ALA A 55 -4.76 8.34 6.10
C ALA A 55 -3.37 7.89 5.62
N ALA A 56 -2.47 8.83 5.43
CA ALA A 56 -1.09 8.54 5.02
C ALA A 56 -0.37 7.67 6.05
N LEU A 57 -0.55 7.96 7.33
CA LEU A 57 0.04 7.15 8.40
C LEU A 57 -0.51 5.73 8.41
N ASN A 58 -1.82 5.56 8.23
CA ASN A 58 -2.43 4.24 8.15
C ASN A 58 -1.91 3.45 6.95
N ILE A 59 -1.82 4.10 5.79
CA ILE A 59 -1.31 3.47 4.58
C ILE A 59 0.17 3.10 4.73
N ALA A 60 0.97 4.00 5.28
CA ALA A 60 2.39 3.75 5.51
C ALA A 60 2.57 2.59 6.51
N HIS A 61 1.77 2.54 7.56
CA HIS A 61 1.81 1.47 8.54
C HIS A 61 1.48 0.12 7.89
N ASP A 62 0.42 0.07 7.08
CA ASP A 62 0.02 -1.14 6.37
C ASP A 62 1.10 -1.58 5.37
N PHE A 63 1.70 -0.62 4.67
CA PHE A 63 2.78 -0.90 3.74
C PHE A 63 3.98 -1.54 4.44
N LEU A 64 4.38 -0.98 5.58
CA LEU A 64 5.53 -1.51 6.34
C LEU A 64 5.24 -2.90 6.91
N ARG A 65 4.01 -3.15 7.36
CA ARG A 65 3.58 -4.47 7.81
C ARG A 65 3.64 -5.49 6.69
N LEU A 66 3.14 -5.14 5.52
CA LEU A 66 3.18 -6.03 4.35
C LEU A 66 4.61 -6.35 3.94
N ARG A 67 5.50 -5.37 4.00
CA ARG A 67 6.93 -5.60 3.73
C ARG A 67 7.54 -6.56 4.73
N GLU A 68 7.24 -6.38 6.01
CA GLU A 68 7.74 -7.25 7.07
C GLU A 68 7.20 -8.67 6.91
N ASP A 69 5.89 -8.81 6.67
CA ASP A 69 5.26 -10.11 6.47
C ASP A 69 5.83 -10.83 5.24
N THR A 70 6.07 -10.09 4.17
CA THR A 70 6.65 -10.65 2.96
C THR A 70 8.09 -11.10 3.20
N ALA A 71 8.89 -10.32 3.92
CA ALA A 71 10.26 -10.69 4.27
C ALA A 71 10.28 -11.93 5.15
N ASN A 72 9.37 -12.03 6.13
CA ASN A 72 9.24 -13.19 7.00
C ASN A 72 8.82 -14.44 6.21
N ALA A 73 7.88 -14.30 5.30
CA ALA A 73 7.44 -15.39 4.45
C ALA A 73 8.58 -15.88 3.56
N SER A 74 9.34 -14.96 2.97
CA SER A 74 10.52 -15.32 2.16
C SER A 74 11.58 -16.03 2.99
N GLY A 75 11.81 -15.56 4.22
CA GLY A 75 12.74 -16.20 5.15
C GLY A 75 12.32 -17.61 5.52
N ARG A 76 11.02 -17.83 5.74
CA ARG A 76 10.50 -19.17 6.02
C ARG A 76 10.64 -20.10 4.83
N ILE A 77 10.38 -19.60 3.64
CA ILE A 77 10.53 -20.39 2.41
C ILE A 77 12.01 -20.76 2.21
N SER A 78 12.91 -19.82 2.41
CA SER A 78 14.35 -20.07 2.30
C SER A 78 14.82 -21.10 3.33
N ALA A 79 14.35 -21.00 4.57
CA ALA A 79 14.70 -21.95 5.62
C ALA A 79 14.18 -23.35 5.30
N LEU A 80 12.96 -23.45 4.79
CA LEU A 80 12.37 -24.73 4.39
C LEU A 80 13.15 -25.35 3.23
N ALA A 81 13.47 -24.53 2.22
CA ALA A 81 14.26 -25.00 1.09
C ALA A 81 15.62 -25.54 1.54
N GLN A 82 16.27 -24.87 2.50
CA GLN A 82 17.55 -25.32 3.05
C GLN A 82 17.41 -26.65 3.77
N ARG A 83 16.33 -26.81 4.56
CA ARG A 83 16.08 -28.09 5.26
C ARG A 83 15.89 -29.24 4.30
N LEU A 84 15.11 -29.00 3.24
CA LEU A 84 14.89 -30.01 2.20
C LEU A 84 16.17 -30.39 1.50
N ASN A 85 16.98 -29.40 1.19
CA ASN A 85 18.26 -29.61 0.54
C ASN A 85 19.21 -30.46 1.43
N ASP A 86 19.28 -30.10 2.72
CA ASP A 86 20.11 -30.85 3.70
C ASP A 86 19.64 -32.29 3.86
N ALA A 87 18.32 -32.50 3.89
CA ALA A 87 17.73 -33.82 4.00
C ALA A 87 18.04 -34.69 2.78
N LEU A 88 18.03 -34.10 1.59
CA LEU A 88 18.33 -34.81 0.35
C LEU A 88 19.85 -35.14 0.27
N ASP A 89 20.72 -34.28 0.76
CA ASP A 89 22.15 -34.52 0.81
C ASP A 89 22.49 -35.65 1.77
N ASP A 90 21.76 -35.77 2.90
CA ASP A 90 21.96 -36.85 3.88
C ASP A 90 21.60 -38.23 3.33
N ASP A 91 20.73 -38.30 2.33
CA ASP A 91 20.33 -39.56 1.69
C ASP A 91 21.31 -40.04 0.60
N ALA A 92 22.29 -39.22 0.28
CA ALA A 92 23.26 -39.56 -0.77
C ALA A 92 24.44 -40.45 -0.26
#